data_64aec6d2b07a91f903aaf9c139d9a01f
#
_entry.id   64aec6d2b07a91f903aaf9c139d9a01f
#
_cell.length_a   1.000
_cell.length_b   1.000
_cell.length_c   1.000
_cell.angle_alpha   90.00
_cell.angle_beta   90.00
_cell.angle_gamma   90.00
#
_symmetry.space_group_name_H-M   'P 1'
#
loop_
_entity.id
_entity.type
_entity.pdbx_description
1 polymer ?
#
loop_
_entity_poly.entity_id
_entity_poly.type
_entity_poly.pdbx_seq_one_letter_code
_entity_poly.pdbx_strand_id
1 'polypeptide(L)'
;SKFYDHADNENEFCSFKLSSQRKNIKIDINLTSALVEMFNVTKQNECSFTFHLEGLKNRYLKSTIECESVERVLRNFIDNYKNLFIPLGLVHRDFKPWNVNDESGLLIYDFEEAVIDGPPLEDLFNYYIDPIVRYLSPSKVSEKIFEIKNIKEYERYLGKLEINLDFKLLLYCYLIERAIFWMNANEKETSARYCDLFEYIIMEYKGE
;
A
#
# COMPACT_ATOMS: atom_id res chain seq x y z
N SER A 1 14.10 -20.14 12.00
CA SER A 1 14.16 -19.29 10.82
C SER A 1 15.51 -19.27 10.20
N LYS A 2 15.61 -19.45 8.97
CA LYS A 2 16.82 -19.40 8.30
C LYS A 2 16.74 -19.13 6.93
N PHE A 3 17.58 -18.70 6.51
CA PHE A 3 17.85 -17.93 5.58
C PHE A 3 18.78 -18.39 4.68
N TYR A 4 18.67 -18.38 3.58
CA TYR A 4 19.37 -18.22 2.68
C TYR A 4 19.46 -18.46 1.67
N ASP A 5 19.91 -18.38 0.89
CA ASP A 5 20.64 -18.03 0.28
C ASP A 5 21.08 -18.16 -0.82
N HIS A 6 21.62 -18.25 -1.61
CA HIS A 6 22.30 -17.97 -2.64
C HIS A 6 22.05 -18.57 -3.88
N ALA A 7 21.61 -17.88 -4.74
CA ALA A 7 21.68 -18.28 -6.09
C ALA A 7 23.03 -18.22 -6.58
N ASP A 8 23.35 -19.15 -7.31
CA ASP A 8 24.59 -19.15 -7.95
C ASP A 8 24.68 -18.03 -8.93
N ASN A 9 25.76 -17.44 -8.90
CA ASN A 9 26.28 -16.74 -9.98
C ASN A 9 25.75 -15.43 -10.36
N GLU A 10 25.20 -14.66 -10.10
CA GLU A 10 24.88 -13.33 -10.62
C GLU A 10 23.52 -12.81 -10.18
N ASN A 11 22.67 -13.70 -9.71
CA ASN A 11 21.42 -13.29 -9.09
C ASN A 11 21.31 -13.93 -7.73
N GLU A 12 21.64 -13.20 -6.68
CA GLU A 12 21.41 -13.64 -5.32
C GLU A 12 19.94 -13.51 -4.97
N PHE A 13 19.29 -14.66 -4.82
CA PHE A 13 17.96 -14.71 -4.25
C PHE A 13 18.03 -15.09 -2.80
N CYS A 14 17.45 -14.29 -1.97
CA CYS A 14 17.21 -14.67 -0.60
C CYS A 14 15.89 -15.41 -0.51
N SER A 15 15.89 -16.68 -0.19
CA SER A 15 14.69 -17.43 0.08
C SER A 15 14.55 -17.73 1.55
N PHE A 16 13.33 -17.62 2.06
CA PHE A 16 13.06 -17.84 3.46
C PHE A 16 12.08 -18.96 3.67
N LYS A 17 12.42 -19.87 4.57
CA LYS A 17 11.42 -20.74 5.17
C LYS A 17 10.89 -20.09 6.42
N LEU A 18 9.67 -19.56 6.34
CA LEU A 18 8.96 -19.15 7.53
C LEU A 18 8.74 -20.35 8.43
N SER A 19 9.19 -20.29 9.66
CA SER A 19 8.75 -21.21 10.68
C SER A 19 7.24 -21.03 10.87
N SER A 20 6.53 -22.12 11.12
CA SER A 20 5.07 -22.11 11.28
C SER A 20 4.53 -21.31 12.48
N GLN A 21 5.38 -20.68 13.23
CA GLN A 21 4.99 -19.77 14.30
C GLN A 21 4.86 -18.36 13.75
N ARG A 22 3.64 -18.04 13.30
CA ARG A 22 3.26 -16.66 12.98
C ARG A 22 3.23 -15.85 14.28
N LYS A 23 4.30 -15.16 14.60
CA LYS A 23 4.25 -14.10 15.61
C LYS A 23 3.54 -12.90 14.99
N ASN A 24 2.57 -12.35 15.70
CA ASN A 24 2.00 -11.05 15.36
C ASN A 24 3.08 -10.00 15.62
N ILE A 25 3.81 -9.61 14.61
CA ILE A 25 4.75 -8.51 14.68
C ILE A 25 3.92 -7.24 14.90
N LYS A 26 4.18 -6.53 15.99
CA LYS A 26 3.58 -5.23 16.22
C LYS A 26 4.43 -4.20 15.49
N ILE A 27 3.79 -3.36 14.68
CA ILE A 27 4.46 -2.18 14.17
C ILE A 27 4.79 -1.29 15.36
N ASP A 28 6.04 -1.02 15.52
CA ASP A 28 6.57 -0.09 16.50
C ASP A 28 7.22 1.12 15.79
N ILE A 29 7.82 1.99 16.60
CA ILE A 29 8.52 3.17 16.09
C ILE A 29 9.66 2.80 15.14
N ASN A 30 10.27 1.64 15.31
CA ASN A 30 11.40 1.21 14.48
C ASN A 30 10.95 0.86 13.07
N LEU A 31 9.83 0.15 12.93
CA LEU A 31 9.30 -0.22 11.64
C LEU A 31 8.87 1.01 10.82
N THR A 32 8.09 1.91 11.43
CA THR A 32 7.70 3.18 10.77
C THR A 32 8.94 3.99 10.37
N SER A 33 9.99 4.00 11.21
CA SER A 33 11.23 4.70 10.88
C SER A 33 11.95 4.07 9.69
N ALA A 34 12.03 2.75 9.64
CA ALA A 34 12.64 2.05 8.52
C ALA A 34 11.90 2.29 7.20
N LEU A 35 10.56 2.28 7.23
CA LEU A 35 9.76 2.60 6.04
C LEU A 35 9.97 4.06 5.58
N VAL A 36 10.11 5.00 6.51
CA VAL A 36 10.44 6.40 6.20
C VAL A 36 11.83 6.51 5.59
N GLU A 37 12.83 5.82 6.14
CA GLU A 37 14.18 5.80 5.60
C GLU A 37 14.19 5.19 4.20
N MET A 38 13.51 4.07 4.01
CA MET A 38 13.37 3.40 2.72
C MET A 38 12.75 4.32 1.68
N PHE A 39 11.63 4.97 2.01
CA PHE A 39 10.96 5.92 1.12
C PHE A 39 11.88 7.08 0.72
N ASN A 40 12.66 7.61 1.66
CA ASN A 40 13.55 8.73 1.42
C ASN A 40 14.75 8.40 0.52
N VAL A 41 15.11 7.13 0.33
CA VAL A 41 16.23 6.74 -0.53
C VAL A 41 16.06 7.26 -1.97
N THR A 42 14.82 7.27 -2.45
CA THR A 42 14.50 7.69 -3.82
C THR A 42 13.49 8.82 -3.87
N LYS A 43 13.14 9.43 -2.72
CA LYS A 43 12.09 10.46 -2.64
C LYS A 43 12.28 11.54 -3.70
N GLN A 44 11.27 11.70 -4.52
CA GLN A 44 11.17 12.75 -5.52
C GLN A 44 10.34 13.90 -4.93
N ASN A 45 10.89 15.11 -4.90
CA ASN A 45 10.24 16.24 -4.24
C ASN A 45 9.10 16.88 -5.01
N GLU A 46 8.97 16.62 -6.29
CA GLU A 46 7.98 17.28 -7.15
C GLU A 46 7.39 16.31 -8.14
N CYS A 47 6.47 15.48 -7.71
CA CYS A 47 5.72 14.63 -8.62
C CYS A 47 4.25 15.07 -8.67
N SER A 48 3.74 15.32 -9.87
CA SER A 48 2.33 15.63 -10.04
C SER A 48 1.48 14.42 -9.67
N PHE A 49 0.55 14.61 -8.74
CA PHE A 49 -0.41 13.58 -8.39
C PHE A 49 -1.27 13.14 -9.58
N THR A 50 -1.55 14.08 -10.49
CA THR A 50 -2.23 13.78 -11.75
C THR A 50 -1.48 12.74 -12.57
N PHE A 51 -0.15 12.84 -12.66
CA PHE A 51 0.65 11.87 -13.39
C PHE A 51 0.50 10.46 -12.83
N HIS A 52 0.51 10.34 -11.50
CA HIS A 52 0.26 9.05 -10.83
C HIS A 52 -1.15 8.53 -11.13
N LEU A 53 -2.18 9.38 -10.99
CA LEU A 53 -3.58 9.00 -11.27
C LEU A 53 -3.83 8.64 -12.75
N GLU A 54 -3.19 9.32 -13.68
CA GLU A 54 -3.25 8.96 -15.11
C GLU A 54 -2.58 7.61 -15.37
N GLY A 55 -1.49 7.33 -14.68
CA GLY A 55 -0.86 6.00 -14.70
C GLY A 55 -1.83 4.90 -14.21
N LEU A 56 -2.55 5.14 -13.12
CA LEU A 56 -3.59 4.24 -12.62
C LEU A 56 -4.73 4.08 -13.63
N LYS A 57 -5.20 5.17 -14.22
CA LYS A 57 -6.24 5.14 -15.25
C LYS A 57 -5.81 4.32 -16.47
N ASN A 58 -4.58 4.49 -16.93
CA ASN A 58 -4.06 3.72 -18.06
C ASN A 58 -3.94 2.22 -17.73
N ARG A 59 -3.61 1.88 -16.49
CA ARG A 59 -3.61 0.48 -16.02
C ARG A 59 -5.03 -0.08 -15.96
N TYR A 60 -6.00 0.71 -15.47
CA TYR A 60 -7.41 0.34 -15.43
C TYR A 60 -7.97 0.05 -16.84
N LEU A 61 -7.70 0.92 -17.81
CA LEU A 61 -8.16 0.75 -19.19
C LEU A 61 -7.61 -0.51 -19.89
N LYS A 62 -6.55 -1.09 -19.36
CA LYS A 62 -5.98 -2.37 -19.84
C LYS A 62 -6.60 -3.58 -19.14
N SER A 63 -7.32 -3.39 -18.05
CA SER A 63 -7.95 -4.48 -17.33
C SER A 63 -9.15 -5.05 -18.11
N THR A 64 -9.43 -6.32 -17.88
CA THR A 64 -10.61 -7.00 -18.45
C THR A 64 -11.82 -6.95 -17.52
N ILE A 65 -11.68 -6.33 -16.36
CA ILE A 65 -12.71 -6.22 -15.34
C ILE A 65 -13.14 -4.77 -15.26
N GLU A 66 -14.44 -4.51 -15.36
CA GLU A 66 -15.00 -3.18 -15.18
C GLU A 66 -15.48 -2.99 -13.75
N CYS A 67 -15.22 -1.81 -13.19
CA CYS A 67 -15.71 -1.38 -11.90
C CYS A 67 -16.06 0.12 -11.96
N GLU A 68 -17.36 0.43 -12.06
CA GLU A 68 -17.84 1.81 -12.23
C GLU A 68 -17.41 2.75 -11.12
N SER A 69 -17.32 2.26 -9.88
CA SER A 69 -16.85 3.07 -8.75
C SER A 69 -15.39 3.46 -8.89
N VAL A 70 -14.52 2.54 -9.29
CA VAL A 70 -13.10 2.84 -9.56
C VAL A 70 -12.99 3.88 -10.68
N GLU A 71 -13.72 3.71 -11.78
CA GLU A 71 -13.68 4.64 -12.89
C GLU A 71 -14.16 6.04 -12.51
N ARG A 72 -15.30 6.12 -11.81
CA ARG A 72 -15.87 7.38 -11.33
C ARG A 72 -14.92 8.14 -10.41
N VAL A 73 -14.28 7.43 -9.49
CA VAL A 73 -13.35 8.05 -8.55
C VAL A 73 -12.05 8.47 -9.21
N LEU A 74 -11.51 7.67 -10.10
CA LEU A 74 -10.34 8.09 -10.89
C LEU A 74 -10.60 9.36 -11.67
N ARG A 75 -11.76 9.49 -12.32
CA ARG A 75 -12.14 10.72 -13.03
C ARG A 75 -12.23 11.90 -12.05
N ASN A 76 -12.97 11.74 -10.95
CA ASN A 76 -13.12 12.79 -9.95
C ASN A 76 -11.79 13.21 -9.34
N PHE A 77 -10.88 12.27 -9.09
CA PHE A 77 -9.57 12.57 -8.54
C PHE A 77 -8.70 13.36 -9.53
N ILE A 78 -8.68 12.97 -10.81
CA ILE A 78 -7.92 13.69 -11.83
C ILE A 78 -8.42 15.13 -11.93
N ASP A 79 -9.73 15.35 -11.91
CA ASP A 79 -10.32 16.68 -12.04
C ASP A 79 -10.08 17.57 -10.80
N ASN A 80 -10.19 16.99 -9.60
CA ASN A 80 -10.12 17.75 -8.35
C ASN A 80 -8.69 17.97 -7.84
N TYR A 81 -7.77 17.06 -8.15
CA TYR A 81 -6.40 17.08 -7.59
C TYR A 81 -5.31 17.33 -8.64
N LYS A 82 -5.68 17.86 -9.80
CA LYS A 82 -4.73 18.14 -10.91
C LYS A 82 -3.55 19.06 -10.56
N ASN A 83 -3.69 19.87 -9.51
CA ASN A 83 -2.65 20.76 -9.05
C ASN A 83 -1.96 20.27 -7.77
N LEU A 84 -2.28 19.08 -7.31
CA LEU A 84 -1.66 18.50 -6.13
C LEU A 84 -0.33 17.84 -6.51
N PHE A 85 0.67 18.05 -5.68
CA PHE A 85 1.95 17.36 -5.77
C PHE A 85 2.09 16.44 -4.57
N ILE A 86 2.53 15.22 -4.83
CA ILE A 86 2.91 14.26 -3.79
C ILE A 86 4.35 13.81 -4.03
N PRO A 87 5.14 13.63 -3.01
CA PRO A 87 6.41 12.96 -3.17
C PRO A 87 6.17 11.50 -3.51
N LEU A 88 6.95 10.95 -4.41
CA LEU A 88 7.02 9.52 -4.67
C LEU A 88 8.36 9.00 -4.18
N GLY A 89 8.41 7.76 -3.74
CA GLY A 89 9.62 7.16 -3.21
C GLY A 89 9.63 5.65 -3.32
N LEU A 90 10.67 5.03 -2.76
CA LEU A 90 10.78 3.58 -2.72
C LEU A 90 9.69 3.01 -1.81
N VAL A 91 8.85 2.15 -2.36
CA VAL A 91 7.86 1.35 -1.64
C VAL A 91 8.02 -0.11 -2.01
N HIS A 92 7.77 -0.96 -1.03
CA HIS A 92 7.91 -2.41 -1.16
C HIS A 92 6.76 -3.06 -1.94
N ARG A 93 5.55 -2.51 -1.83
CA ARG A 93 4.31 -2.93 -2.48
C ARG A 93 3.74 -4.29 -2.05
N ASP A 94 4.54 -5.16 -1.49
CA ASP A 94 4.10 -6.42 -0.86
C ASP A 94 4.51 -6.47 0.62
N PHE A 95 4.45 -5.31 1.30
CA PHE A 95 4.85 -5.17 2.69
C PHE A 95 3.80 -5.80 3.62
N LYS A 96 4.09 -7.01 4.06
CA LYS A 96 3.19 -7.83 4.89
C LYS A 96 3.89 -8.31 6.15
N PRO A 97 3.15 -8.66 7.22
CA PRO A 97 3.75 -9.12 8.47
C PRO A 97 4.72 -10.30 8.33
N TRP A 98 4.55 -11.13 7.31
CA TRP A 98 5.43 -12.27 7.09
C TRP A 98 6.66 -11.95 6.23
N ASN A 99 6.71 -10.78 5.61
CA ASN A 99 7.86 -10.25 4.90
C ASN A 99 8.75 -9.38 5.80
N VAL A 100 8.53 -9.42 7.12
CA VAL A 100 9.27 -8.66 8.12
C VAL A 100 9.71 -9.58 9.26
N ASN A 101 10.95 -9.46 9.69
CA ASN A 101 11.48 -10.13 10.87
C ASN A 101 12.22 -9.14 11.76
N ASP A 102 11.97 -9.19 13.07
CA ASP A 102 12.56 -8.31 14.08
C ASP A 102 13.36 -9.06 15.14
N GLU A 103 13.53 -10.39 15.04
CA GLU A 103 14.17 -11.22 16.08
C GLU A 103 15.65 -10.88 16.31
N SER A 104 16.35 -10.43 15.29
CA SER A 104 17.79 -10.10 15.36
C SER A 104 18.13 -8.73 14.77
N GLY A 105 17.16 -7.88 14.67
CA GLY A 105 17.18 -6.63 13.96
C GLY A 105 16.12 -6.62 12.87
N LEU A 106 15.66 -5.44 12.47
CA LEU A 106 14.63 -5.33 11.47
C LEU A 106 15.15 -5.77 10.09
N LEU A 107 14.57 -6.82 9.56
CA LEU A 107 14.83 -7.32 8.21
C LEU A 107 13.55 -7.27 7.40
N ILE A 108 13.62 -6.70 6.22
CA ILE A 108 12.54 -6.64 5.24
C ILE A 108 13.02 -7.40 4.01
N TYR A 109 12.19 -8.25 3.46
CA TYR A 109 12.54 -9.08 2.31
C TYR A 109 11.41 -9.22 1.32
N ASP A 110 11.70 -9.86 0.18
CA ASP A 110 10.75 -10.06 -0.91
C ASP A 110 10.41 -8.76 -1.64
N PHE A 111 11.45 -8.10 -2.16
CA PHE A 111 11.36 -6.82 -2.86
C PHE A 111 11.00 -6.97 -4.35
N GLU A 112 10.47 -8.10 -4.79
CA GLU A 112 10.20 -8.34 -6.22
C GLU A 112 9.14 -7.40 -6.82
N GLU A 113 8.22 -6.88 -5.99
CA GLU A 113 7.19 -5.92 -6.40
C GLU A 113 7.58 -4.46 -6.11
N ALA A 114 8.76 -4.22 -5.56
CA ALA A 114 9.17 -2.89 -5.13
C ALA A 114 9.32 -1.91 -6.31
N VAL A 115 8.92 -0.67 -6.07
CA VAL A 115 9.05 0.42 -7.04
C VAL A 115 9.65 1.66 -6.39
N ILE A 116 10.31 2.48 -7.19
CA ILE A 116 10.99 3.69 -6.71
C ILE A 116 10.12 4.95 -6.81
N ASP A 117 8.92 4.82 -7.31
CA ASP A 117 7.97 5.89 -7.60
C ASP A 117 6.57 5.61 -7.01
N GLY A 118 6.51 4.90 -5.90
CA GLY A 118 5.27 4.64 -5.18
C GLY A 118 4.86 5.78 -4.25
N PRO A 119 3.55 5.90 -3.96
CA PRO A 119 3.03 6.94 -3.06
C PRO A 119 3.35 6.65 -1.59
N PRO A 120 3.37 7.68 -0.73
CA PRO A 120 3.56 7.50 0.70
C PRO A 120 2.40 6.69 1.31
N LEU A 121 2.67 6.01 2.43
CA LEU A 121 1.75 5.14 3.18
C LEU A 121 1.40 3.80 2.49
N GLU A 122 1.76 3.56 1.25
CA GLU A 122 1.39 2.33 0.54
C GLU A 122 1.78 1.07 1.34
N ASP A 123 2.99 1.03 1.88
CA ASP A 123 3.47 -0.11 2.66
C ASP A 123 2.76 -0.28 3.99
N LEU A 124 2.40 0.81 4.67
CA LEU A 124 1.59 0.72 5.89
C LEU A 124 0.18 0.22 5.60
N PHE A 125 -0.43 0.65 4.50
CA PHE A 125 -1.73 0.14 4.08
C PHE A 125 -1.65 -1.34 3.68
N ASN A 126 -0.60 -1.75 2.96
CA ASN A 126 -0.35 -3.15 2.66
C ASN A 126 -0.25 -3.99 3.95
N TYR A 127 0.46 -3.49 4.95
CA TYR A 127 0.63 -4.18 6.22
C TYR A 127 -0.69 -4.42 6.96
N TYR A 128 -1.56 -3.41 6.99
CA TYR A 128 -2.82 -3.49 7.75
C TYR A 128 -3.99 -4.08 6.96
N ILE A 129 -4.06 -3.85 5.65
CA ILE A 129 -5.26 -4.15 4.85
C ILE A 129 -5.11 -5.48 4.11
N ASP A 130 -4.01 -5.69 3.39
CA ASP A 130 -3.86 -6.84 2.49
C ASP A 130 -4.02 -8.19 3.20
N PRO A 131 -3.52 -8.40 4.43
CA PRO A 131 -3.70 -9.66 5.15
C PRO A 131 -5.14 -9.99 5.53
N ILE A 132 -6.03 -9.01 5.59
CA ILE A 132 -7.39 -9.17 6.14
C ILE A 132 -8.50 -8.93 5.12
N VAL A 133 -8.24 -8.20 4.04
CA VAL A 133 -9.26 -7.82 3.05
C VAL A 133 -9.96 -9.02 2.41
N ARG A 134 -9.25 -10.12 2.27
CA ARG A 134 -9.80 -11.36 1.69
C ARG A 134 -10.74 -12.13 2.63
N TYR A 135 -10.67 -11.88 3.94
CA TYR A 135 -11.32 -12.71 4.95
C TYR A 135 -12.38 -11.97 5.76
N LEU A 136 -12.31 -10.65 5.84
CA LEU A 136 -13.22 -9.85 6.63
C LEU A 136 -14.20 -9.09 5.74
N SER A 137 -15.35 -8.71 6.32
CA SER A 137 -16.29 -7.81 5.65
C SER A 137 -15.70 -6.40 5.50
N PRO A 138 -16.15 -5.61 4.49
CA PRO A 138 -15.68 -4.24 4.31
C PRO A 138 -15.79 -3.38 5.57
N SER A 139 -16.87 -3.50 6.34
CA SER A 139 -17.05 -2.78 7.60
C SER A 139 -15.96 -3.11 8.62
N LYS A 140 -15.61 -4.40 8.78
CA LYS A 140 -14.57 -4.81 9.72
C LYS A 140 -13.17 -4.44 9.29
N VAL A 141 -12.91 -4.43 7.98
CA VAL A 141 -11.63 -3.92 7.45
C VAL A 141 -11.56 -2.41 7.70
N SER A 142 -12.64 -1.67 7.43
CA SER A 142 -12.73 -0.25 7.70
C SER A 142 -12.48 0.07 9.18
N GLU A 143 -13.14 -0.62 10.11
CA GLU A 143 -12.88 -0.48 11.55
C GLU A 143 -11.39 -0.61 11.87
N LYS A 144 -10.69 -1.55 11.24
CA LYS A 144 -9.25 -1.77 11.44
C LYS A 144 -8.41 -0.62 10.88
N ILE A 145 -8.75 -0.12 9.71
CA ILE A 145 -8.04 1.01 9.09
C ILE A 145 -8.13 2.25 9.97
N PHE A 146 -9.32 2.54 10.48
CA PHE A 146 -9.62 3.73 11.27
C PHE A 146 -9.44 3.54 12.80
N GLU A 147 -8.82 2.45 13.26
CA GLU A 147 -8.38 2.36 14.64
C GLU A 147 -7.42 3.52 14.98
N ILE A 148 -7.66 4.18 16.11
CA ILE A 148 -6.88 5.37 16.55
C ILE A 148 -5.36 5.12 16.50
N LYS A 149 -4.92 3.91 16.85
CA LYS A 149 -3.49 3.56 16.82
C LYS A 149 -2.92 3.59 15.39
N ASN A 150 -3.70 3.14 14.38
CA ASN A 150 -3.29 3.08 12.99
C ASN A 150 -3.29 4.50 12.39
N ILE A 151 -4.30 5.30 12.70
CA ILE A 151 -4.33 6.73 12.31
C ILE A 151 -3.08 7.44 12.82
N LYS A 152 -2.71 7.25 14.10
CA LYS A 152 -1.50 7.84 14.66
C LYS A 152 -0.21 7.37 13.98
N GLU A 153 -0.17 6.14 13.47
CA GLU A 153 0.96 5.65 12.70
C GLU A 153 1.03 6.31 11.31
N TYR A 154 -0.11 6.47 10.64
CA TYR A 154 -0.17 7.18 9.36
C TYR A 154 0.27 8.64 9.50
N GLU A 155 -0.25 9.35 10.52
CA GLU A 155 0.14 10.74 10.81
C GLU A 155 1.63 10.85 11.17
N ARG A 156 2.15 9.90 11.96
CA ARG A 156 3.58 9.86 12.31
C ARG A 156 4.46 9.63 11.08
N TYR A 157 4.05 8.73 10.19
CA TYR A 157 4.77 8.47 8.94
C TYR A 157 4.82 9.73 8.06
N LEU A 158 3.66 10.35 7.83
CA LEU A 158 3.55 11.58 7.04
C LEU A 158 4.34 12.73 7.69
N GLY A 159 4.23 12.89 9.00
CA GLY A 159 4.97 13.90 9.75
C GLY A 159 6.48 13.76 9.64
N LYS A 160 7.02 12.54 9.67
CA LYS A 160 8.45 12.27 9.47
C LYS A 160 8.93 12.55 8.04
N LEU A 161 8.05 12.47 7.06
CA LEU A 161 8.33 12.81 5.68
C LEU A 161 8.07 14.29 5.35
N GLU A 162 7.56 15.06 6.31
CA GLU A 162 7.13 16.44 6.14
C GLU A 162 6.04 16.60 5.06
N ILE A 163 5.15 15.63 4.98
CA ILE A 163 4.05 15.59 4.02
C ILE A 163 2.78 16.08 4.70
N ASN A 164 2.22 17.16 4.20
CA ASN A 164 0.95 17.70 4.67
C ASN A 164 -0.20 17.27 3.75
N LEU A 165 -0.58 16.00 3.84
CA LEU A 165 -1.70 15.43 3.11
C LEU A 165 -2.62 14.66 4.06
N ASP A 166 -3.91 14.64 3.72
CA ASP A 166 -4.85 13.75 4.38
C ASP A 166 -4.55 12.29 4.00
N PHE A 167 -4.37 11.46 5.02
CA PHE A 167 -4.14 10.02 4.78
C PHE A 167 -5.32 9.34 4.09
N LYS A 168 -6.55 9.86 4.21
CA LYS A 168 -7.74 9.34 3.52
C LYS A 168 -7.58 9.42 1.99
N LEU A 169 -7.00 10.52 1.49
CA LEU A 169 -6.70 10.66 0.06
C LEU A 169 -5.75 9.56 -0.43
N LEU A 170 -4.69 9.33 0.33
CA LEU A 170 -3.71 8.28 0.01
C LEU A 170 -4.31 6.87 0.14
N LEU A 171 -5.20 6.67 1.11
CA LEU A 171 -5.95 5.42 1.27
C LEU A 171 -6.84 5.14 0.04
N TYR A 172 -7.56 6.13 -0.45
CA TYR A 172 -8.38 5.96 -1.65
C TYR A 172 -7.53 5.59 -2.87
N CYS A 173 -6.40 6.25 -3.05
CA CYS A 173 -5.47 5.90 -4.12
C CYS A 173 -4.95 4.46 -3.98
N TYR A 174 -4.55 4.06 -2.78
CA TYR A 174 -4.12 2.70 -2.48
C TYR A 174 -5.19 1.66 -2.83
N LEU A 175 -6.43 1.86 -2.38
CA LEU A 175 -7.51 0.89 -2.62
C LEU A 175 -7.80 0.74 -4.12
N ILE A 176 -7.81 1.85 -4.87
CA ILE A 176 -7.97 1.84 -6.32
C ILE A 176 -6.79 1.11 -6.98
N GLU A 177 -5.58 1.43 -6.58
CA GLU A 177 -4.38 0.80 -7.13
C GLU A 177 -4.38 -0.70 -6.91
N ARG A 178 -4.72 -1.16 -5.70
CA ARG A 178 -4.80 -2.59 -5.40
C ARG A 178 -5.94 -3.29 -6.16
N ALA A 179 -7.09 -2.64 -6.30
CA ALA A 179 -8.17 -3.18 -7.13
C ALA A 179 -7.69 -3.39 -8.58
N ILE A 180 -7.06 -2.38 -9.19
CA ILE A 180 -6.53 -2.44 -10.56
C ILE A 180 -5.40 -3.49 -10.67
N PHE A 181 -4.54 -3.58 -9.69
CA PHE A 181 -3.47 -4.58 -9.64
C PHE A 181 -4.05 -6.00 -9.75
N TRP A 182 -5.02 -6.33 -8.90
CA TRP A 182 -5.66 -7.65 -8.91
C TRP A 182 -6.54 -7.90 -10.14
N MET A 183 -7.13 -6.85 -10.73
CA MET A 183 -7.78 -6.94 -12.04
C MET A 183 -6.80 -7.41 -13.11
N ASN A 184 -5.63 -6.79 -13.18
CA ASN A 184 -4.61 -7.13 -14.17
C ASN A 184 -3.97 -8.51 -13.93
N ALA A 185 -3.90 -8.94 -12.67
CA ALA A 185 -3.47 -10.29 -12.30
C ALA A 185 -4.55 -11.36 -12.57
N ASN A 186 -5.73 -10.98 -13.07
CA ASN A 186 -6.89 -11.84 -13.27
C ASN A 186 -7.45 -12.49 -11.99
N GLU A 187 -7.17 -11.88 -10.82
CA GLU A 187 -7.65 -12.28 -9.50
C GLU A 187 -8.97 -11.57 -9.17
N LYS A 188 -10.06 -11.99 -9.85
CA LYS A 188 -11.36 -11.30 -9.81
C LYS A 188 -11.96 -11.16 -8.41
N GLU A 189 -11.85 -12.21 -7.60
CA GLU A 189 -12.41 -12.19 -6.24
C GLU A 189 -11.67 -11.18 -5.35
N THR A 190 -10.35 -11.18 -5.39
CA THR A 190 -9.54 -10.24 -4.62
C THR A 190 -9.77 -8.81 -5.08
N SER A 191 -9.84 -8.57 -6.38
CA SER A 191 -10.17 -7.27 -6.94
C SER A 191 -11.53 -6.77 -6.46
N ALA A 192 -12.57 -7.61 -6.51
CA ALA A 192 -13.90 -7.27 -6.03
C ALA A 192 -13.89 -6.88 -4.54
N ARG A 193 -13.13 -7.58 -3.71
CA ARG A 193 -12.98 -7.23 -2.29
C ARG A 193 -12.43 -5.82 -2.06
N TYR A 194 -11.45 -5.40 -2.87
CA TYR A 194 -10.93 -4.03 -2.80
C TYR A 194 -11.95 -3.01 -3.31
N CYS A 195 -12.72 -3.32 -4.35
CA CYS A 195 -13.80 -2.45 -4.82
C CYS A 195 -14.89 -2.30 -3.75
N ASP A 196 -15.34 -3.40 -3.15
CA ASP A 196 -16.37 -3.38 -2.09
C ASP A 196 -15.91 -2.56 -0.87
N LEU A 197 -14.65 -2.72 -0.48
CA LEU A 197 -14.06 -1.95 0.62
C LEU A 197 -14.00 -0.46 0.28
N PHE A 198 -13.57 -0.13 -0.92
CA PHE A 198 -13.50 1.23 -1.40
C PHE A 198 -14.89 1.89 -1.43
N GLU A 199 -15.91 1.22 -1.97
CA GLU A 199 -17.28 1.73 -1.99
C GLU A 199 -17.83 1.92 -0.56
N TYR A 200 -17.59 0.97 0.33
CA TYR A 200 -18.01 1.06 1.71
C TYR A 200 -17.40 2.29 2.41
N ILE A 201 -16.10 2.49 2.28
CA ILE A 201 -15.42 3.63 2.92
C ILE A 201 -15.92 4.97 2.36
N ILE A 202 -16.11 5.07 1.04
CA ILE A 202 -16.66 6.28 0.44
C ILE A 202 -18.08 6.57 0.94
N MET A 203 -18.93 5.56 1.11
CA MET A 203 -20.29 5.77 1.60
C MET A 203 -20.30 6.20 3.07
N GLU A 204 -19.46 5.61 3.90
CA GLU A 204 -19.40 5.86 5.34
C GLU A 204 -18.83 7.26 5.64
N TYR A 205 -17.82 7.70 4.89
CA TYR A 205 -17.07 8.94 5.18
C TYR A 205 -17.33 10.08 4.19
N LYS A 206 -18.39 10.01 3.39
CA LYS A 206 -18.80 11.09 2.47
C LYS A 206 -19.27 12.38 3.12
N GLY A 207 -19.38 12.41 4.42
CA GLY A 207 -19.98 13.52 5.17
C GLY A 207 -19.01 14.28 6.08
N GLU A 208 -17.75 13.90 6.12
CA GLU A 208 -16.70 14.56 6.90
C GLU A 208 -15.73 15.27 5.95
#